data_47919703fef89902585c8a8beaa30490
#
_entry.id   47919703fef89902585c8a8beaa30490
#
_cell.length_a   1.000
_cell.length_b   1.000
_cell.length_c   1.000
_cell.angle_alpha   90.00
_cell.angle_beta   90.00
_cell.angle_gamma   90.00
#
_symmetry.space_group_name_H-M   'P 1'
#
loop_
_entity.id
_entity.type
_entity.pdbx_description
1 polymer ?
#
loop_
_entity_poly.entity_id
_entity_poly.type
_entity_poly.pdbx_seq_one_letter_code
_entity_poly.pdbx_strand_id
1 'polypeptide(L)'
;MYLILNRFSKTKFYLTFLLIGIIIISAGIVVMGQTLDKEIEGVMLIHDFYIVLALITGSLFIGLLYFANFAHIEHQKKDAVLLAKILTLTALISAFIIQITGSIGYIEYRSPDPDSAKSQIKQTFPLAHEPMFETMEYLGLLGTMWTGLITYITWYFKEKIFRHTVLKNALISLTSLAIIYALFISFMGIVPTKIASVQG
;
A
#
# COMPACT_ATOMS: atom_id res chain seq x y z
N MET A 1 36.24 12.53 -6.32
CA MET A 1 35.42 13.22 -5.32
C MET A 1 34.24 13.98 -5.92
N TYR A 2 34.40 14.82 -6.93
CA TYR A 2 33.32 15.59 -7.58
C TYR A 2 32.20 14.73 -8.22
N LEU A 3 32.54 13.62 -8.88
CA LEU A 3 31.58 12.69 -9.49
C LEU A 3 30.72 11.92 -8.46
N ILE A 4 31.26 11.68 -7.26
CA ILE A 4 30.56 10.96 -6.18
C ILE A 4 29.52 11.86 -5.52
N LEU A 5 29.86 13.11 -5.24
CA LEU A 5 28.96 14.11 -4.68
C LEU A 5 27.79 14.43 -5.64
N ASN A 6 28.06 14.44 -6.95
CA ASN A 6 27.06 14.71 -7.98
C ASN A 6 26.05 13.54 -8.11
N ARG A 7 26.44 12.29 -7.89
CA ARG A 7 25.56 11.13 -7.87
C ARG A 7 24.65 11.09 -6.64
N PHE A 8 25.19 11.41 -5.47
CA PHE A 8 24.43 11.50 -4.21
C PHE A 8 23.37 12.62 -4.27
N SER A 9 23.70 13.73 -4.88
CA SER A 9 22.79 14.83 -5.14
C SER A 9 21.64 14.40 -6.06
N LYS A 10 21.93 13.63 -7.11
CA LYS A 10 20.92 13.15 -8.07
C LYS A 10 19.93 12.17 -7.44
N THR A 11 20.41 11.19 -6.66
CA THR A 11 19.53 10.22 -6.00
C THR A 11 18.61 10.90 -4.97
N LYS A 12 19.15 11.80 -4.14
CA LYS A 12 18.34 12.60 -3.22
C LYS A 12 17.33 13.47 -3.96
N PHE A 13 17.75 14.07 -5.06
CA PHE A 13 16.87 14.89 -5.90
C PHE A 13 15.69 14.06 -6.46
N TYR A 14 15.95 12.89 -7.05
CA TYR A 14 14.88 12.03 -7.58
C TYR A 14 13.96 11.52 -6.48
N LEU A 15 14.48 11.19 -5.30
CA LEU A 15 13.67 10.75 -4.17
C LEU A 15 12.79 11.87 -3.60
N THR A 16 13.35 13.08 -3.49
CA THR A 16 12.57 14.26 -3.09
C THR A 16 11.49 14.57 -4.12
N PHE A 17 11.81 14.50 -5.41
CA PHE A 17 10.86 14.73 -6.49
C PHE A 17 9.73 13.66 -6.51
N LEU A 18 10.07 12.39 -6.26
CA LEU A 18 9.09 11.31 -6.12
C LEU A 18 8.15 11.57 -4.93
N LEU A 19 8.69 11.92 -3.75
CA LEU A 19 7.91 12.21 -2.56
C LEU A 19 6.99 13.43 -2.77
N ILE A 20 7.51 14.50 -3.36
CA ILE A 20 6.71 15.68 -3.70
C ILE A 20 5.62 15.30 -4.71
N GLY A 21 5.93 14.50 -5.73
CA GLY A 21 4.96 14.01 -6.71
C GLY A 21 3.83 13.20 -6.05
N ILE A 22 4.16 12.30 -5.13
CA ILE A 22 3.17 11.52 -4.36
C ILE A 22 2.28 12.47 -3.54
N ILE A 23 2.87 13.45 -2.85
CA ILE A 23 2.12 14.42 -2.03
C ILE A 23 1.18 15.26 -2.91
N ILE A 24 1.66 15.77 -4.06
CA ILE A 24 0.86 16.58 -4.97
C ILE A 24 -0.30 15.77 -5.56
N ILE A 25 -0.04 14.54 -6.00
CA ILE A 25 -1.08 13.66 -6.55
C ILE A 25 -2.11 13.34 -5.46
N SER A 26 -1.68 13.00 -4.24
CA SER A 26 -2.58 12.74 -3.12
C SER A 26 -3.42 13.96 -2.75
N ALA A 27 -2.81 15.14 -2.68
CA ALA A 27 -3.53 16.39 -2.43
C ALA A 27 -4.53 16.70 -3.56
N GLY A 28 -4.15 16.48 -4.83
CA GLY A 28 -5.02 16.64 -5.99
C GLY A 28 -6.26 15.73 -5.91
N ILE A 29 -6.06 14.47 -5.53
CA ILE A 29 -7.17 13.50 -5.35
C ILE A 29 -8.12 13.95 -4.23
N VAL A 30 -7.58 14.42 -3.10
CA VAL A 30 -8.40 14.94 -1.99
C VAL A 30 -9.24 16.15 -2.43
N VAL A 31 -8.61 17.10 -3.14
CA VAL A 31 -9.32 18.30 -3.66
C VAL A 31 -10.39 17.89 -4.68
N MET A 32 -10.09 16.96 -5.58
CA MET A 32 -11.10 16.43 -6.53
C MET A 32 -12.25 15.72 -5.82
N GLY A 33 -11.96 14.94 -4.77
CA GLY A 33 -13.01 14.30 -3.98
C GLY A 33 -13.94 15.28 -3.29
N GLN A 34 -13.41 16.41 -2.80
CA GLN A 34 -14.20 17.47 -2.16
C GLN A 34 -15.04 18.30 -3.16
N THR A 35 -14.62 18.40 -4.42
CA THR A 35 -15.35 19.15 -5.46
C THR A 35 -16.47 18.34 -6.16
N LEU A 36 -16.44 17.03 -6.03
CA LEU A 36 -17.47 16.14 -6.53
C LEU A 36 -18.48 15.93 -5.41
N ASP A 37 -19.56 16.61 -5.23
CA ASP A 37 -20.64 16.49 -4.21
C ASP A 37 -20.89 15.10 -3.56
N LYS A 38 -19.92 14.19 -3.64
CA LYS A 38 -19.90 12.80 -3.20
C LYS A 38 -18.64 12.53 -2.38
N GLU A 39 -18.66 12.96 -1.11
CA GLU A 39 -17.53 12.82 -0.18
C GLU A 39 -17.00 11.38 -0.10
N ILE A 40 -17.88 10.39 -0.17
CA ILE A 40 -17.50 8.97 -0.06
C ILE A 40 -16.73 8.48 -1.29
N GLU A 41 -17.10 8.94 -2.50
CA GLU A 41 -16.39 8.56 -3.72
C GLU A 41 -14.96 9.11 -3.71
N GLY A 42 -14.75 10.31 -3.18
CA GLY A 42 -13.43 10.88 -2.98
C GLY A 42 -12.58 10.07 -2.00
N VAL A 43 -13.17 9.60 -0.90
CA VAL A 43 -12.49 8.74 0.08
C VAL A 43 -12.10 7.40 -0.54
N MET A 44 -13.00 6.79 -1.33
CA MET A 44 -12.72 5.52 -2.02
C MET A 44 -11.64 5.68 -3.09
N LEU A 45 -11.62 6.79 -3.82
CA LEU A 45 -10.55 7.07 -4.78
C LEU A 45 -9.18 7.18 -4.11
N ILE A 46 -9.11 7.81 -2.93
CA ILE A 46 -7.89 7.86 -2.12
C ILE A 46 -7.50 6.44 -1.69
N HIS A 47 -8.46 5.66 -1.22
CA HIS A 47 -8.26 4.27 -0.81
C HIS A 47 -7.59 3.45 -1.92
N ASP A 48 -8.18 3.46 -3.12
CA ASP A 48 -7.69 2.71 -4.28
C ASP A 48 -6.31 3.19 -4.74
N PHE A 49 -6.07 4.50 -4.74
CA PHE A 49 -4.76 5.05 -5.07
C PHE A 49 -3.66 4.51 -4.14
N TYR A 50 -3.91 4.49 -2.83
CA TYR A 50 -2.92 4.00 -1.88
C TYR A 50 -2.75 2.49 -1.90
N ILE A 51 -3.76 1.70 -2.30
CA ILE A 51 -3.60 0.28 -2.60
C ILE A 51 -2.60 0.10 -3.75
N VAL A 52 -2.79 0.78 -4.86
CA VAL A 52 -1.89 0.71 -6.01
C VAL A 52 -0.47 1.15 -5.63
N LEU A 53 -0.33 2.24 -4.87
CA LEU A 53 0.95 2.72 -4.39
C LEU A 53 1.67 1.71 -3.48
N ALA A 54 0.95 1.05 -2.58
CA ALA A 54 1.50 0.00 -1.72
C ALA A 54 1.99 -1.21 -2.53
N LEU A 55 1.22 -1.63 -3.54
CA LEU A 55 1.59 -2.73 -4.43
C LEU A 55 2.83 -2.39 -5.28
N ILE A 56 2.90 -1.18 -5.83
CA ILE A 56 4.06 -0.72 -6.61
C ILE A 56 5.31 -0.67 -5.73
N THR A 57 5.22 -0.04 -4.55
CA THR A 57 6.38 0.11 -3.66
C THR A 57 6.85 -1.23 -3.11
N GLY A 58 5.95 -2.15 -2.79
CA GLY A 58 6.28 -3.52 -2.41
C GLY A 58 6.98 -4.30 -3.51
N SER A 59 6.48 -4.20 -4.75
CA SER A 59 7.07 -4.83 -5.93
C SER A 59 8.46 -4.28 -6.23
N LEU A 60 8.63 -2.95 -6.17
CA LEU A 60 9.93 -2.30 -6.34
C LEU A 60 10.92 -2.70 -5.24
N PHE A 61 10.44 -2.89 -4.00
CA PHE A 61 11.28 -3.35 -2.90
C PHE A 61 11.79 -4.79 -3.13
N ILE A 62 10.94 -5.70 -3.61
CA ILE A 62 11.36 -7.06 -4.00
C ILE A 62 12.40 -6.98 -5.12
N GLY A 63 12.15 -6.19 -6.16
CA GLY A 63 13.09 -5.96 -7.26
C GLY A 63 14.44 -5.45 -6.76
N LEU A 64 14.43 -4.46 -5.86
CA LEU A 64 15.64 -3.93 -5.25
C LEU A 64 16.42 -5.01 -4.48
N LEU A 65 15.75 -5.83 -3.67
CA LEU A 65 16.39 -6.92 -2.92
C LEU A 65 17.01 -7.97 -3.87
N TYR A 66 16.34 -8.23 -4.99
CA TYR A 66 16.81 -9.21 -5.98
C TYR A 66 18.04 -8.70 -6.74
N PHE A 67 17.99 -7.46 -7.24
CA PHE A 67 19.05 -6.86 -8.05
C PHE A 67 20.23 -6.30 -7.25
N ALA A 68 20.06 -5.98 -5.96
CA ALA A 68 21.14 -5.46 -5.12
C ALA A 68 22.30 -6.45 -4.88
N ASN A 69 22.14 -7.72 -5.25
CA ASN A 69 23.25 -8.69 -5.28
C ASN A 69 24.38 -8.29 -6.24
N PHE A 70 24.07 -7.48 -7.26
CA PHE A 70 25.03 -7.01 -8.25
C PHE A 70 25.76 -5.72 -7.83
N ALA A 71 25.40 -5.15 -6.65
CA ALA A 71 26.07 -3.97 -6.13
C ALA A 71 27.42 -4.37 -5.49
N HIS A 72 28.49 -4.31 -6.27
CA HIS A 72 29.86 -4.62 -5.80
C HIS A 72 30.53 -3.44 -5.09
N ILE A 73 29.98 -2.24 -5.18
CA ILE A 73 30.57 -0.99 -4.68
C ILE A 73 29.86 -0.56 -3.40
N GLU A 74 30.62 -0.24 -2.35
CA GLU A 74 30.11 0.15 -1.02
C GLU A 74 29.11 1.32 -1.07
N HIS A 75 29.34 2.28 -1.98
CA HIS A 75 28.44 3.40 -2.18
C HIS A 75 27.06 2.97 -2.72
N GLN A 76 27.02 2.01 -3.63
CA GLN A 76 25.76 1.48 -4.18
C GLN A 76 24.93 0.77 -3.10
N LYS A 77 25.57 0.16 -2.11
CA LYS A 77 24.89 -0.48 -0.97
C LYS A 77 24.20 0.55 -0.09
N LYS A 78 24.82 1.70 0.18
CA LYS A 78 24.20 2.77 0.97
C LYS A 78 22.97 3.35 0.27
N ASP A 79 23.07 3.56 -1.04
CA ASP A 79 21.94 4.03 -1.84
C ASP A 79 20.80 2.99 -1.88
N ALA A 80 21.12 1.70 -2.00
CA ALA A 80 20.16 0.62 -1.93
C ALA A 80 19.45 0.56 -0.58
N VAL A 81 20.18 0.74 0.53
CA VAL A 81 19.60 0.82 1.88
C VAL A 81 18.65 2.01 2.01
N LEU A 82 19.05 3.18 1.52
CA LEU A 82 18.20 4.38 1.56
C LEU A 82 16.92 4.16 0.75
N LEU A 83 17.04 3.60 -0.46
CA LEU A 83 15.89 3.29 -1.30
C LEU A 83 14.97 2.25 -0.65
N ALA A 84 15.55 1.18 -0.07
CA ALA A 84 14.80 0.17 0.66
C ALA A 84 13.96 0.78 1.81
N LYS A 85 14.56 1.69 2.58
CA LYS A 85 13.88 2.39 3.66
C LYS A 85 12.72 3.25 3.17
N ILE A 86 12.92 3.96 2.06
CA ILE A 86 11.89 4.82 1.49
C ILE A 86 10.72 3.97 0.96
N LEU A 87 11.01 2.91 0.21
CA LEU A 87 9.99 2.03 -0.34
C LEU A 87 9.13 1.39 0.77
N THR A 88 9.78 0.86 1.82
CA THR A 88 9.06 0.23 2.93
C THR A 88 8.28 1.23 3.77
N LEU A 89 8.82 2.45 3.99
CA LEU A 89 8.11 3.51 4.70
C LEU A 89 6.89 4.01 3.89
N THR A 90 7.04 4.18 2.58
CA THR A 90 5.92 4.56 1.71
C THR A 90 4.83 3.48 1.73
N ALA A 91 5.20 2.20 1.66
CA ALA A 91 4.24 1.10 1.78
C ALA A 91 3.52 1.12 3.14
N LEU A 92 4.23 1.38 4.24
CA LEU A 92 3.63 1.46 5.58
C LEU A 92 2.66 2.64 5.70
N ILE A 93 3.05 3.83 5.23
CA ILE A 93 2.16 5.01 5.22
C ILE A 93 0.93 4.73 4.37
N SER A 94 1.11 4.12 3.19
CA SER A 94 -0.01 3.70 2.34
C SER A 94 -0.95 2.75 3.07
N ALA A 95 -0.44 1.74 3.78
CA ALA A 95 -1.24 0.80 4.55
C ALA A 95 -2.05 1.49 5.66
N PHE A 96 -1.50 2.49 6.34
CA PHE A 96 -2.25 3.30 7.32
C PHE A 96 -3.37 4.10 6.66
N ILE A 97 -3.11 4.74 5.52
CA ILE A 97 -4.13 5.52 4.81
C ILE A 97 -5.24 4.61 4.28
N ILE A 98 -4.90 3.45 3.72
CA ILE A 98 -5.86 2.41 3.31
C ILE A 98 -6.75 2.01 4.51
N GLN A 99 -6.16 1.80 5.68
CA GLN A 99 -6.89 1.43 6.88
C GLN A 99 -7.88 2.51 7.31
N ILE A 100 -7.45 3.78 7.33
CA ILE A 100 -8.30 4.91 7.71
C ILE A 100 -9.44 5.10 6.71
N THR A 101 -9.13 5.16 5.42
CA THR A 101 -10.12 5.37 4.36
C THR A 101 -11.08 4.20 4.23
N GLY A 102 -10.58 2.96 4.37
CA GLY A 102 -11.40 1.77 4.41
C GLY A 102 -12.36 1.76 5.61
N SER A 103 -11.92 2.24 6.78
CA SER A 103 -12.78 2.36 7.97
C SER A 103 -13.89 3.40 7.76
N ILE A 104 -13.62 4.52 7.08
CA ILE A 104 -14.63 5.53 6.73
C ILE A 104 -15.67 4.92 5.79
N GLY A 105 -15.25 4.28 4.70
CA GLY A 105 -16.14 3.59 3.76
C GLY A 105 -16.96 2.48 4.43
N TYR A 106 -16.38 1.83 5.42
CA TYR A 106 -17.06 0.80 6.18
C TYR A 106 -18.21 1.33 7.06
N ILE A 107 -18.07 2.51 7.65
CA ILE A 107 -19.15 3.15 8.43
C ILE A 107 -20.35 3.41 7.53
N GLU A 108 -20.12 3.94 6.34
CA GLU A 108 -21.17 4.18 5.35
C GLU A 108 -21.80 2.88 4.86
N TYR A 109 -20.99 1.88 4.55
CA TYR A 109 -21.48 0.55 4.16
C TYR A 109 -22.41 -0.06 5.21
N ARG A 110 -22.15 0.11 6.50
CA ARG A 110 -22.94 -0.42 7.62
C ARG A 110 -24.10 0.48 8.06
N SER A 111 -24.39 1.55 7.33
CA SER A 111 -25.55 2.39 7.64
C SER A 111 -26.81 1.52 7.88
N PRO A 112 -27.63 1.85 8.89
CA PRO A 112 -28.86 1.13 9.17
C PRO A 112 -29.99 1.36 8.16
N ASP A 113 -29.72 2.21 7.15
CA ASP A 113 -30.67 2.52 6.09
C ASP A 113 -31.06 1.25 5.29
N PRO A 114 -32.37 1.02 5.04
CA PRO A 114 -32.83 -0.06 4.15
C PRO A 114 -32.19 -0.04 2.77
N ASP A 115 -31.85 1.16 2.27
CA ASP A 115 -31.20 1.39 0.97
C ASP A 115 -29.67 1.35 1.06
N SER A 116 -29.10 1.05 2.22
CA SER A 116 -27.65 0.92 2.38
C SER A 116 -27.09 -0.23 1.55
N ALA A 117 -25.84 -0.09 1.09
CA ALA A 117 -25.16 -1.12 0.32
C ALA A 117 -25.16 -2.49 1.03
N LYS A 118 -25.01 -2.52 2.36
CA LYS A 118 -25.13 -3.75 3.16
C LYS A 118 -26.51 -4.39 3.03
N SER A 119 -27.59 -3.60 3.15
CA SER A 119 -28.96 -4.10 3.09
C SER A 119 -29.25 -4.68 1.70
N GLN A 120 -28.83 -3.99 0.64
CA GLN A 120 -28.97 -4.44 -0.74
C GLN A 120 -28.19 -5.74 -1.01
N ILE A 121 -26.92 -5.83 -0.57
CA ILE A 121 -26.10 -7.02 -0.76
C ILE A 121 -26.67 -8.21 0.01
N LYS A 122 -27.15 -8.02 1.25
CA LYS A 122 -27.77 -9.10 2.03
C LYS A 122 -29.00 -9.69 1.36
N GLN A 123 -29.78 -8.87 0.68
CA GLN A 123 -30.97 -9.31 -0.05
C GLN A 123 -30.66 -10.03 -1.35
N THR A 124 -29.64 -9.57 -2.07
CA THR A 124 -29.34 -10.03 -3.44
C THR A 124 -28.26 -11.11 -3.49
N PHE A 125 -27.23 -10.98 -2.67
CA PHE A 125 -26.12 -11.92 -2.62
C PHE A 125 -25.52 -12.02 -1.21
N PRO A 126 -26.19 -12.71 -0.26
CA PRO A 126 -25.76 -12.79 1.14
C PRO A 126 -24.32 -13.25 1.32
N LEU A 127 -23.85 -14.18 0.48
CA LEU A 127 -22.47 -14.70 0.50
C LEU A 127 -21.41 -13.60 0.27
N ALA A 128 -21.73 -12.53 -0.43
CA ALA A 128 -20.78 -11.41 -0.59
C ALA A 128 -20.64 -10.60 0.69
N HIS A 129 -21.66 -10.56 1.54
CA HIS A 129 -21.59 -9.87 2.82
C HIS A 129 -20.88 -10.71 3.89
N GLU A 130 -21.44 -11.86 4.25
CA GLU A 130 -20.97 -12.63 5.42
C GLU A 130 -19.55 -13.20 5.25
N PRO A 131 -19.21 -14.02 4.24
CA PRO A 131 -17.86 -14.55 4.16
C PRO A 131 -16.85 -13.58 3.53
N MET A 132 -17.24 -12.72 2.61
CA MET A 132 -16.26 -11.89 1.91
C MET A 132 -15.99 -10.58 2.66
N PHE A 133 -17.03 -9.79 2.90
CA PHE A 133 -16.85 -8.46 3.48
C PHE A 133 -16.44 -8.53 4.95
N GLU A 134 -17.03 -9.44 5.74
CA GLU A 134 -16.65 -9.63 7.13
C GLU A 134 -15.24 -10.20 7.27
N THR A 135 -14.82 -11.12 6.39
CA THR A 135 -13.44 -11.59 6.34
C THR A 135 -12.46 -10.45 6.05
N MET A 136 -12.78 -9.57 5.10
CA MET A 136 -11.99 -8.39 4.80
C MET A 136 -11.87 -7.46 6.02
N GLU A 137 -12.95 -7.26 6.77
CA GLU A 137 -12.97 -6.44 7.97
C GLU A 137 -12.01 -6.97 9.04
N TYR A 138 -12.11 -8.26 9.38
CA TYR A 138 -11.26 -8.87 10.40
C TYR A 138 -9.79 -8.96 10.00
N LEU A 139 -9.53 -9.24 8.75
CA LEU A 139 -8.17 -9.41 8.25
C LEU A 139 -7.51 -8.08 7.84
N GLY A 140 -8.27 -7.04 7.53
CA GLY A 140 -7.72 -5.77 7.01
C GLY A 140 -6.56 -5.18 7.81
N LEU A 141 -6.62 -5.27 9.15
CA LEU A 141 -5.57 -4.78 10.06
C LEU A 141 -4.22 -5.51 9.89
N LEU A 142 -4.24 -6.77 9.48
CA LEU A 142 -3.01 -7.55 9.33
C LEU A 142 -2.07 -6.96 8.28
N GLY A 143 -2.60 -6.32 7.24
CA GLY A 143 -1.81 -5.65 6.21
C GLY A 143 -0.90 -4.55 6.77
N THR A 144 -1.43 -3.72 7.65
CA THR A 144 -0.66 -2.65 8.32
C THR A 144 0.40 -3.22 9.27
N MET A 145 0.05 -4.24 10.04
CA MET A 145 1.01 -4.91 10.94
C MET A 145 2.15 -5.58 10.15
N TRP A 146 1.83 -6.19 9.02
CA TRP A 146 2.78 -6.89 8.17
C TRP A 146 3.75 -5.93 7.48
N THR A 147 3.25 -4.84 6.91
CA THR A 147 4.10 -3.78 6.34
C THR A 147 4.96 -3.10 7.41
N GLY A 148 4.44 -2.94 8.63
CA GLY A 148 5.19 -2.46 9.79
C GLY A 148 6.36 -3.37 10.14
N LEU A 149 6.14 -4.69 10.17
CA LEU A 149 7.21 -5.68 10.41
C LEU A 149 8.30 -5.62 9.33
N ILE A 150 7.91 -5.59 8.04
CA ILE A 150 8.86 -5.49 6.92
C ILE A 150 9.67 -4.20 7.04
N THR A 151 9.02 -3.07 7.35
CA THR A 151 9.67 -1.77 7.54
C THR A 151 10.64 -1.84 8.71
N TYR A 152 10.23 -2.37 9.86
CA TYR A 152 11.08 -2.52 11.04
C TYR A 152 12.33 -3.35 10.73
N ILE A 153 12.19 -4.52 10.12
CA ILE A 153 13.33 -5.38 9.75
C ILE A 153 14.27 -4.63 8.81
N THR A 154 13.74 -3.94 7.79
CA THR A 154 14.54 -3.19 6.84
C THR A 154 15.34 -2.06 7.50
N TRP A 155 14.74 -1.34 8.45
CA TRP A 155 15.38 -0.23 9.14
C TRP A 155 16.37 -0.68 10.20
N TYR A 156 16.11 -1.80 10.87
CA TYR A 156 16.98 -2.36 11.90
C TYR A 156 18.23 -2.99 11.31
N PHE A 157 18.07 -3.86 10.30
CA PHE A 157 19.18 -4.60 9.73
C PHE A 157 19.99 -3.83 8.68
N LYS A 158 19.42 -2.79 8.07
CA LYS A 158 20.12 -1.88 7.14
C LYS A 158 20.91 -2.67 6.07
N GLU A 159 22.24 -2.45 5.99
CA GLU A 159 23.13 -3.09 5.02
C GLU A 159 23.18 -4.63 5.16
N LYS A 160 22.87 -5.16 6.35
CA LYS A 160 22.87 -6.61 6.57
C LYS A 160 21.86 -7.35 5.70
N ILE A 161 20.75 -6.70 5.32
CA ILE A 161 19.74 -7.30 4.43
C ILE A 161 20.31 -7.66 3.05
N PHE A 162 21.33 -6.94 2.58
CA PHE A 162 22.00 -7.21 1.32
C PHE A 162 23.18 -8.16 1.43
N ARG A 163 23.71 -8.37 2.64
CA ARG A 163 24.87 -9.25 2.90
C ARG A 163 24.47 -10.67 3.29
N HIS A 164 23.30 -10.84 3.92
CA HIS A 164 22.82 -12.13 4.41
C HIS A 164 21.69 -12.69 3.55
N THR A 165 22.00 -13.71 2.77
CA THR A 165 21.06 -14.34 1.83
C THR A 165 19.76 -14.79 2.50
N VAL A 166 19.86 -15.39 3.71
CA VAL A 166 18.68 -15.85 4.46
C VAL A 166 17.75 -14.69 4.81
N LEU A 167 18.30 -13.59 5.34
CA LEU A 167 17.51 -12.41 5.72
C LEU A 167 16.86 -11.75 4.50
N LYS A 168 17.61 -11.64 3.41
CA LYS A 168 17.11 -11.11 2.13
C LYS A 168 15.96 -11.97 1.59
N ASN A 169 16.13 -13.29 1.52
CA ASN A 169 15.12 -14.20 1.03
C ASN A 169 13.87 -14.19 1.93
N ALA A 170 14.05 -14.09 3.25
CA ALA A 170 12.94 -13.93 4.18
C ALA A 170 12.14 -12.64 3.89
N LEU A 171 12.82 -11.51 3.65
CA LEU A 171 12.15 -10.25 3.30
C LEU A 171 11.44 -10.34 1.94
N ILE A 172 12.05 -10.98 0.94
CA ILE A 172 11.38 -11.22 -0.36
C ILE A 172 10.10 -12.04 -0.14
N SER A 173 10.18 -13.15 0.60
CA SER A 173 9.03 -14.01 0.88
C SER A 173 7.95 -13.27 1.66
N LEU A 174 8.31 -12.55 2.73
CA LEU A 174 7.35 -11.77 3.52
C LEU A 174 6.66 -10.69 2.68
N THR A 175 7.40 -9.99 1.83
CA THR A 175 6.83 -8.94 0.97
C THR A 175 5.95 -9.54 -0.12
N SER A 176 6.36 -10.66 -0.71
CA SER A 176 5.54 -11.38 -1.71
C SER A 176 4.22 -11.85 -1.11
N LEU A 177 4.26 -12.44 0.09
CA LEU A 177 3.06 -12.85 0.81
C LEU A 177 2.18 -11.64 1.17
N ALA A 178 2.77 -10.50 1.57
CA ALA A 178 2.02 -9.27 1.84
C ALA A 178 1.31 -8.74 0.58
N ILE A 179 1.95 -8.81 -0.59
CA ILE A 179 1.34 -8.43 -1.88
C ILE A 179 0.18 -9.37 -2.24
N ILE A 180 0.40 -10.69 -2.15
CA ILE A 180 -0.66 -11.67 -2.42
C ILE A 180 -1.85 -11.45 -1.48
N TYR A 181 -1.57 -11.23 -0.21
CA TYR A 181 -2.57 -10.90 0.79
C TYR A 181 -3.34 -9.61 0.46
N ALA A 182 -2.63 -8.54 0.09
CA ALA A 182 -3.26 -7.27 -0.29
C ALA A 182 -4.17 -7.43 -1.51
N LEU A 183 -3.74 -8.19 -2.53
CA LEU A 183 -4.56 -8.50 -3.70
C LEU A 183 -5.81 -9.32 -3.32
N PHE A 184 -5.66 -10.30 -2.43
CA PHE A 184 -6.79 -11.11 -1.95
C PHE A 184 -7.82 -10.25 -1.19
N ILE A 185 -7.38 -9.40 -0.28
CA ILE A 185 -8.26 -8.49 0.48
C ILE A 185 -8.92 -7.48 -0.44
N SER A 186 -8.18 -6.91 -1.40
CA SER A 186 -8.75 -5.99 -2.39
C SER A 186 -9.83 -6.66 -3.24
N PHE A 187 -9.61 -7.90 -3.67
CA PHE A 187 -10.62 -8.68 -4.39
C PHE A 187 -11.89 -8.87 -3.55
N MET A 188 -11.75 -9.22 -2.26
CA MET A 188 -12.87 -9.36 -1.34
C MET A 188 -13.67 -8.07 -1.16
N GLY A 189 -13.04 -6.90 -1.26
CA GLY A 189 -13.71 -5.59 -1.20
C GLY A 189 -14.40 -5.19 -2.51
N ILE A 190 -13.78 -5.48 -3.66
CA ILE A 190 -14.30 -5.08 -4.98
C ILE A 190 -15.60 -5.82 -5.33
N VAL A 191 -15.70 -7.11 -5.03
CA VAL A 191 -16.87 -7.92 -5.40
C VAL A 191 -18.18 -7.37 -4.81
N PRO A 192 -18.28 -7.13 -3.48
CA PRO A 192 -19.48 -6.56 -2.90
C PRO A 192 -19.86 -5.18 -3.46
N THR A 193 -18.87 -4.30 -3.65
CA THR A 193 -19.12 -2.94 -4.16
C THR A 193 -19.65 -2.94 -5.59
N LYS A 194 -19.21 -3.87 -6.43
CA LYS A 194 -19.72 -4.00 -7.80
C LYS A 194 -21.12 -4.58 -7.84
N ILE A 195 -21.47 -5.49 -6.94
CA ILE A 195 -22.84 -6.04 -6.85
C ILE A 195 -23.82 -4.95 -6.43
N ALA A 196 -23.47 -4.12 -5.44
CA ALA A 196 -24.33 -3.01 -5.00
C ALA A 196 -24.53 -1.94 -6.08
N SER A 197 -23.50 -1.62 -6.88
CA SER A 197 -23.58 -0.57 -7.91
C SER A 197 -24.38 -0.96 -9.15
N VAL A 198 -24.68 -2.23 -9.38
CA VAL A 198 -25.46 -2.70 -10.54
C VAL A 198 -26.97 -2.50 -10.34
N GLN A 199 -27.39 -2.18 -9.12
CA GLN A 199 -28.81 -2.07 -8.75
C GLN A 199 -29.28 -0.63 -8.48
N GLY A 200 -28.39 0.35 -8.53
CA GLY A 200 -28.68 1.79 -8.48
C GLY A 200 -28.65 2.40 -9.85
#